data_27012e297cb92ee0bdfabbeeca1f205a
#
_entry.id   27012e297cb92ee0bdfabbeeca1f205a
#
_cell.length_a   1.000
_cell.length_b   1.000
_cell.length_c   1.000
_cell.angle_alpha   90.00
_cell.angle_beta   90.00
_cell.angle_gamma   90.00
#
_symmetry.space_group_name_H-M   'P 1'
#
loop_
_entity.id
_entity.type
_entity.pdbx_description
1 polymer ?
#
loop_
_entity_poly.entity_id
_entity_poly.type
_entity_poly.pdbx_seq_one_letter_code
_entity_poly.pdbx_strand_id
1 'polypeptide(L)'
;KQIRRKIFTEIAKIGFESTDESMIHDIESIPYNIVEERAKYRESIYRERAVASERVRLAMGLSLRPENRSVHLTDGVKASNIDEKYYEPPLMQVIPSACSACESNKYEVSNMCRGCVAHPCLLTCPKGAISMVNGKSFIDQDKCIHCGRCKAVCPYDAIAHKERPCERACGVKACLLYTSDAADEARS
;
A
#
# COMPACT_ATOMS: atom_id res chain seq x y z
N LYS A 1 -4.33 -12.77 -9.25
CA LYS A 1 -4.89 -14.11 -8.98
C LYS A 1 -3.85 -15.24 -9.14
N GLN A 2 -3.02 -15.25 -10.19
CA GLN A 2 -2.07 -16.34 -10.49
C GLN A 2 -1.03 -16.57 -9.39
N ILE A 3 -0.34 -15.53 -8.89
CA ILE A 3 0.67 -15.66 -7.81
C ILE A 3 0.03 -16.24 -6.56
N ARG A 4 -1.14 -15.75 -6.16
CA ARG A 4 -1.84 -16.27 -4.98
C ARG A 4 -2.14 -17.77 -5.11
N ARG A 5 -2.60 -18.21 -6.28
CA ARG A 5 -2.87 -19.63 -6.54
C ARG A 5 -1.59 -20.47 -6.47
N LYS A 6 -0.48 -20.00 -7.06
CA LYS A 6 0.82 -20.67 -6.97
C LYS A 6 1.28 -20.83 -5.51
N ILE A 7 1.19 -19.77 -4.71
CA ILE A 7 1.57 -19.82 -3.29
C ILE A 7 0.78 -20.89 -2.54
N PHE A 8 -0.54 -20.92 -2.67
CA PHE A 8 -1.36 -21.93 -2.02
C PHE A 8 -1.04 -23.35 -2.50
N THR A 9 -0.74 -23.53 -3.79
CA THR A 9 -0.35 -24.82 -4.34
C THR A 9 0.96 -25.30 -3.76
N GLU A 10 1.99 -24.44 -3.69
CA GLU A 10 3.30 -24.82 -3.14
C GLU A 10 3.21 -25.13 -1.63
N ILE A 11 2.47 -24.34 -0.86
CA ILE A 11 2.26 -24.60 0.57
C ILE A 11 1.52 -25.94 0.76
N ALA A 12 0.49 -26.22 -0.04
CA ALA A 12 -0.23 -27.49 0.04
C ALA A 12 0.66 -28.68 -0.29
N LYS A 13 1.52 -28.60 -1.30
CA LYS A 13 2.50 -29.64 -1.62
C LYS A 13 3.45 -29.90 -0.46
N ILE A 14 4.04 -28.85 0.10
CA ILE A 14 4.96 -28.95 1.23
C ILE A 14 4.26 -29.63 2.42
N GLY A 15 3.02 -29.24 2.72
CA GLY A 15 2.25 -29.87 3.80
C GLY A 15 1.96 -31.37 3.59
N PHE A 16 1.99 -31.85 2.33
CA PHE A 16 1.78 -33.26 2.01
C PHE A 16 3.08 -34.06 1.86
N GLU A 17 4.13 -33.45 1.35
CA GLU A 17 5.34 -34.17 0.88
C GLU A 17 6.53 -33.98 1.82
N SER A 18 6.60 -32.87 2.57
CA SER A 18 7.77 -32.54 3.37
C SER A 18 7.72 -33.17 4.77
N THR A 19 8.87 -33.61 5.22
CA THR A 19 9.08 -34.00 6.65
C THR A 19 9.32 -32.71 7.47
N ASP A 20 9.12 -32.80 8.80
CA ASP A 20 9.28 -31.65 9.72
C ASP A 20 10.64 -30.92 9.58
N GLU A 21 11.71 -31.65 9.23
CA GLU A 21 13.05 -31.07 9.07
C GLU A 21 13.22 -30.32 7.75
N SER A 22 12.67 -30.82 6.63
CA SER A 22 12.79 -30.20 5.31
C SER A 22 11.77 -29.07 5.12
N MET A 23 10.63 -29.12 5.80
CA MET A 23 9.51 -28.20 5.64
C MET A 23 9.92 -26.72 5.79
N ILE A 24 10.78 -26.40 6.76
CA ILE A 24 11.24 -25.01 6.99
C ILE A 24 12.01 -24.50 5.77
N HIS A 25 12.95 -25.28 5.25
CA HIS A 25 13.75 -24.92 4.09
C HIS A 25 12.90 -24.78 2.82
N ASP A 26 11.97 -25.71 2.63
CA ASP A 26 11.07 -25.72 1.48
C ASP A 26 10.17 -24.48 1.47
N ILE A 27 9.61 -24.10 2.62
CA ILE A 27 8.79 -22.88 2.76
C ILE A 27 9.62 -21.62 2.45
N GLU A 28 10.85 -21.51 2.94
CA GLU A 28 11.72 -20.36 2.70
C GLU A 28 12.12 -20.24 1.24
N SER A 29 12.11 -21.33 0.48
CA SER A 29 12.40 -21.33 -0.96
C SER A 29 11.22 -20.83 -1.83
N ILE A 30 9.98 -20.89 -1.35
CA ILE A 30 8.78 -20.56 -2.13
C ILE A 30 8.84 -19.18 -2.80
N PRO A 31 9.23 -18.08 -2.13
CA PRO A 31 9.30 -16.77 -2.76
C PRO A 31 10.27 -16.72 -3.95
N TYR A 32 11.34 -17.50 -3.90
CA TYR A 32 12.34 -17.58 -4.96
C TYR A 32 11.86 -18.43 -6.14
N ASN A 33 11.16 -19.52 -5.87
CA ASN A 33 10.58 -20.40 -6.89
C ASN A 33 9.43 -19.71 -7.65
N ILE A 34 8.68 -18.82 -6.98
CA ILE A 34 7.57 -18.07 -7.61
C ILE A 34 8.07 -16.86 -8.37
N VAL A 35 9.06 -16.16 -7.81
CA VAL A 35 9.70 -14.97 -8.41
C VAL A 35 11.12 -15.35 -8.85
N GLU A 36 11.22 -15.92 -10.03
CA GLU A 36 12.43 -16.52 -10.57
C GLU A 36 13.52 -15.48 -10.85
N GLU A 37 13.74 -15.13 -12.13
CA GLU A 37 14.88 -14.29 -12.54
C GLU A 37 14.53 -12.81 -12.71
N ARG A 38 13.27 -12.49 -13.02
CA ARG A 38 12.82 -11.11 -13.33
C ARG A 38 11.54 -10.75 -12.60
N ALA A 39 11.52 -9.53 -12.10
CA ALA A 39 10.28 -8.93 -11.61
C ALA A 39 9.26 -8.78 -12.76
N LYS A 40 8.01 -9.21 -12.54
CA LYS A 40 6.92 -9.16 -13.51
C LYS A 40 5.86 -8.12 -13.15
N TYR A 41 5.74 -7.79 -11.89
CA TYR A 41 4.66 -6.95 -11.36
C TYR A 41 5.16 -5.75 -10.55
N ARG A 42 6.45 -5.70 -10.23
CA ARG A 42 7.08 -4.63 -9.46
C ARG A 42 8.36 -4.17 -10.15
N GLU A 43 8.82 -3.00 -9.80
CA GLU A 43 10.05 -2.40 -10.32
C GLU A 43 11.33 -3.16 -9.92
N SER A 44 11.25 -3.96 -8.86
CA SER A 44 12.40 -4.69 -8.30
C SER A 44 12.02 -6.13 -7.96
N ILE A 45 12.91 -7.08 -8.30
CA ILE A 45 12.79 -8.48 -7.92
C ILE A 45 12.79 -8.67 -6.40
N TYR A 46 13.58 -7.86 -5.70
CA TYR A 46 13.67 -7.91 -4.23
C TYR A 46 12.33 -7.52 -3.60
N ARG A 47 11.70 -6.47 -4.10
CA ARG A 47 10.38 -6.05 -3.64
C ARG A 47 9.30 -7.07 -3.96
N GLU A 48 9.36 -7.68 -5.14
CA GLU A 48 8.41 -8.73 -5.52
C GLU A 48 8.56 -9.98 -4.64
N ARG A 49 9.80 -10.39 -4.34
CA ARG A 49 10.09 -11.49 -3.40
C ARG A 49 9.65 -11.17 -1.97
N ALA A 50 9.89 -9.95 -1.50
CA ALA A 50 9.41 -9.50 -0.19
C ALA A 50 7.87 -9.59 -0.08
N VAL A 51 7.14 -9.15 -1.10
CA VAL A 51 5.68 -9.29 -1.16
C VAL A 51 5.26 -10.76 -1.20
N ALA A 52 5.99 -11.61 -1.94
CA ALA A 52 5.71 -13.03 -2.00
C ALA A 52 5.92 -13.71 -0.64
N SER A 53 6.99 -13.34 0.08
CA SER A 53 7.29 -13.86 1.43
C SER A 53 6.16 -13.54 2.42
N GLU A 54 5.68 -12.31 2.46
CA GLU A 54 4.56 -11.94 3.33
C GLU A 54 3.27 -12.70 2.95
N ARG A 55 3.04 -12.92 1.67
CA ARG A 55 1.89 -13.71 1.20
C ARG A 55 1.99 -15.19 1.58
N VAL A 56 3.19 -15.75 1.62
CA VAL A 56 3.43 -17.12 2.12
C VAL A 56 3.06 -17.19 3.59
N ARG A 57 3.51 -16.24 4.42
CA ARG A 57 3.12 -16.18 5.84
C ARG A 57 1.61 -16.12 6.03
N LEU A 58 0.96 -15.18 5.34
CA LEU A 58 -0.50 -15.03 5.42
C LEU A 58 -1.25 -16.30 4.95
N ALA A 59 -0.72 -17.00 3.95
CA ALA A 59 -1.32 -18.25 3.45
C ALA A 59 -1.18 -19.42 4.43
N MET A 60 -0.15 -19.40 5.29
CA MET A 60 0.00 -20.32 6.41
C MET A 60 -0.79 -19.88 7.67
N GLY A 61 -1.53 -18.77 7.58
CA GLY A 61 -2.27 -18.22 8.71
C GLY A 61 -1.40 -17.51 9.75
N LEU A 62 -0.19 -17.11 9.38
CA LEU A 62 0.69 -16.29 10.21
C LEU A 62 0.43 -14.80 9.99
N SER A 63 0.73 -13.97 10.99
CA SER A 63 0.72 -12.51 10.84
C SER A 63 1.89 -12.04 9.98
N LEU A 64 1.78 -10.82 9.43
CA LEU A 64 2.90 -10.15 8.76
C LEU A 64 4.09 -10.02 9.72
N ARG A 65 5.29 -9.97 9.15
CA ARG A 65 6.49 -9.70 9.94
C ARG A 65 6.46 -8.28 10.48
N PRO A 66 6.79 -8.08 11.76
CA PRO A 66 6.87 -6.75 12.35
C PRO A 66 8.02 -5.95 11.73
N GLU A 67 7.84 -4.63 11.59
CA GLU A 67 8.83 -3.75 10.95
C GLU A 67 10.06 -3.47 11.85
N ASN A 68 9.90 -3.59 13.16
CA ASN A 68 10.88 -3.20 14.15
C ASN A 68 11.87 -4.31 14.56
N ARG A 69 11.71 -5.52 14.05
CA ARG A 69 12.60 -6.65 14.33
C ARG A 69 12.70 -7.62 13.16
N SER A 70 13.85 -8.28 13.05
CA SER A 70 14.04 -9.37 12.09
C SER A 70 13.31 -10.63 12.55
N VAL A 71 12.50 -11.20 11.68
CA VAL A 71 11.72 -12.43 11.90
C VAL A 71 11.84 -13.30 10.66
N HIS A 72 12.13 -14.58 10.84
CA HIS A 72 12.18 -15.54 9.73
C HIS A 72 10.81 -15.75 9.10
N LEU A 73 10.80 -16.17 7.84
CA LEU A 73 9.56 -16.43 7.10
C LEU A 73 8.72 -17.52 7.80
N THR A 74 9.37 -18.49 8.40
CA THR A 74 8.80 -19.68 9.03
C THR A 74 8.54 -19.53 10.53
N ASP A 75 8.95 -18.41 11.14
CA ASP A 75 8.70 -18.20 12.57
C ASP A 75 7.20 -18.24 12.89
N GLY A 76 6.83 -19.11 13.82
CA GLY A 76 5.44 -19.31 14.22
C GLY A 76 4.70 -20.46 13.49
N VAL A 77 5.30 -21.10 12.49
CA VAL A 77 4.66 -22.19 11.72
C VAL A 77 4.23 -23.32 12.64
N LYS A 78 5.10 -23.77 13.54
CA LYS A 78 4.79 -24.84 14.48
C LYS A 78 3.64 -24.48 15.43
N ALA A 79 3.59 -23.24 15.88
CA ALA A 79 2.52 -22.73 16.73
C ALA A 79 1.21 -22.47 15.96
N SER A 80 1.25 -22.38 14.65
CA SER A 80 0.06 -22.16 13.81
C SER A 80 -0.61 -23.45 13.35
N ASN A 81 0.04 -24.60 13.52
CA ASN A 81 -0.49 -25.91 13.16
C ASN A 81 -1.29 -26.50 14.34
N ILE A 82 -2.43 -25.90 14.62
CA ILE A 82 -3.38 -26.34 15.65
C ILE A 82 -4.75 -26.57 15.02
N ASP A 83 -5.46 -27.58 15.46
CA ASP A 83 -6.75 -28.00 14.90
C ASP A 83 -7.81 -26.90 15.01
N GLU A 84 -7.83 -26.17 16.11
CA GLU A 84 -8.75 -25.06 16.34
C GLU A 84 -8.01 -23.72 16.31
N LYS A 85 -7.73 -23.23 15.09
CA LYS A 85 -7.09 -21.92 14.93
C LYS A 85 -8.09 -20.79 14.96
N TYR A 86 -8.00 -19.93 15.96
CA TYR A 86 -8.73 -18.66 16.02
C TYR A 86 -7.94 -17.58 15.30
N TYR A 87 -8.62 -16.88 14.37
CA TYR A 87 -8.03 -15.75 13.65
C TYR A 87 -8.33 -14.45 14.41
N GLU A 88 -7.29 -13.80 14.90
CA GLU A 88 -7.41 -12.50 15.54
C GLU A 88 -7.57 -11.37 14.49
N PRO A 89 -8.39 -10.35 14.77
CA PRO A 89 -8.44 -9.13 13.95
C PRO A 89 -7.07 -8.42 13.92
N PRO A 90 -6.75 -7.72 12.83
CA PRO A 90 -7.57 -7.52 11.65
C PRO A 90 -7.49 -8.68 10.66
N LEU A 91 -8.64 -9.14 10.16
CA LEU A 91 -8.72 -10.21 9.16
C LEU A 91 -8.13 -9.82 7.80
N MET A 92 -8.03 -8.54 7.52
CA MET A 92 -7.38 -7.99 6.33
C MET A 92 -6.13 -7.20 6.73
N GLN A 93 -5.01 -7.53 6.09
CA GLN A 93 -3.74 -6.87 6.34
C GLN A 93 -3.17 -6.33 5.02
N VAL A 94 -2.61 -5.13 5.07
CA VAL A 94 -1.89 -4.54 3.95
C VAL A 94 -0.41 -4.90 4.07
N ILE A 95 0.14 -5.54 3.05
CA ILE A 95 1.57 -5.88 2.99
C ILE A 95 2.34 -4.58 2.75
N PRO A 96 3.20 -4.09 3.68
CA PRO A 96 3.88 -2.80 3.54
C PRO A 96 4.75 -2.72 2.29
N SER A 97 5.50 -3.77 1.98
CA SER A 97 6.34 -3.85 0.77
C SER A 97 5.53 -3.83 -0.54
N ALA A 98 4.23 -4.12 -0.50
CA ALA A 98 3.34 -3.99 -1.65
C ALA A 98 2.74 -2.58 -1.79
N CYS A 99 2.80 -1.76 -0.76
CA CYS A 99 2.25 -0.42 -0.74
C CYS A 99 3.22 0.55 -1.43
N SER A 100 2.69 1.42 -2.29
CA SER A 100 3.48 2.47 -2.95
C SER A 100 3.48 3.79 -2.16
N ALA A 101 2.95 3.80 -0.95
CA ALA A 101 2.85 4.98 -0.07
C ALA A 101 2.28 6.21 -0.80
N CYS A 102 1.21 6.00 -1.58
CA CYS A 102 0.60 7.06 -2.36
C CYS A 102 0.14 8.21 -1.44
N GLU A 103 0.40 9.43 -1.86
CA GLU A 103 -0.15 10.61 -1.21
C GLU A 103 -1.69 10.55 -1.21
N SER A 104 -2.30 10.98 -0.12
CA SER A 104 -3.75 10.97 0.04
C SER A 104 -4.31 12.37 0.03
N ASN A 105 -5.46 12.52 -0.62
CA ASN A 105 -6.31 13.71 -0.59
C ASN A 105 -5.56 15.05 -0.78
N LYS A 106 -4.72 15.13 -1.81
CA LYS A 106 -3.90 16.31 -2.09
C LYS A 106 -4.25 16.91 -3.45
N TYR A 107 -4.37 18.22 -3.51
CA TYR A 107 -4.50 18.94 -4.76
C TYR A 107 -3.14 19.49 -5.19
N GLU A 108 -2.72 19.18 -6.40
CA GLU A 108 -1.47 19.68 -6.98
C GLU A 108 -1.68 20.33 -8.33
N VAL A 109 -0.90 21.35 -8.61
CA VAL A 109 -0.87 22.01 -9.92
C VAL A 109 0.09 21.26 -10.83
N SER A 110 -0.42 20.76 -11.94
CA SER A 110 0.37 20.06 -12.96
C SER A 110 1.09 21.03 -13.89
N ASN A 111 1.96 20.49 -14.74
CA ASN A 111 2.65 21.25 -15.78
C ASN A 111 1.72 21.87 -16.85
N MET A 112 0.45 21.49 -16.88
CA MET A 112 -0.56 22.05 -17.75
C MET A 112 -0.99 23.48 -17.36
N CYS A 113 -0.61 23.95 -16.17
CA CYS A 113 -0.92 25.31 -15.73
C CYS A 113 -0.28 26.34 -16.66
N ARG A 114 -1.12 27.21 -17.23
CA ARG A 114 -0.72 28.28 -18.16
C ARG A 114 -0.49 29.63 -17.49
N GLY A 115 -0.67 29.73 -16.17
CA GLY A 115 -0.59 31.00 -15.47
C GLY A 115 -1.60 32.04 -16.06
N CYS A 116 -2.84 31.60 -16.26
CA CYS A 116 -3.87 32.39 -16.92
C CYS A 116 -4.09 33.75 -16.23
N VAL A 117 -4.38 34.80 -17.00
CA VAL A 117 -4.52 36.18 -16.49
C VAL A 117 -5.63 36.32 -15.44
N ALA A 118 -6.73 35.60 -15.61
CA ALA A 118 -7.89 35.70 -14.70
C ALA A 118 -7.68 35.03 -13.34
N HIS A 119 -6.71 34.13 -13.22
CA HIS A 119 -6.40 33.37 -11.98
C HIS A 119 -7.64 32.87 -11.22
N PRO A 120 -8.62 32.18 -11.84
CA PRO A 120 -9.86 31.82 -11.17
C PRO A 120 -9.65 30.88 -9.97
N CYS A 121 -8.63 30.04 -10.02
CA CYS A 121 -8.26 29.15 -8.90
C CYS A 121 -7.85 29.94 -7.65
N LEU A 122 -7.12 31.04 -7.81
CA LEU A 122 -6.67 31.90 -6.71
C LEU A 122 -7.86 32.65 -6.10
N LEU A 123 -8.73 33.22 -6.94
CA LEU A 123 -9.91 33.98 -6.50
C LEU A 123 -10.95 33.11 -5.78
N THR A 124 -11.06 31.84 -6.19
CA THR A 124 -12.05 30.91 -5.62
C THR A 124 -11.59 30.28 -4.30
N CYS A 125 -10.33 30.38 -3.94
CA CYS A 125 -9.80 29.72 -2.76
C CYS A 125 -10.24 30.43 -1.46
N PRO A 126 -11.09 29.81 -0.61
CA PRO A 126 -11.62 30.46 0.59
C PRO A 126 -10.56 30.67 1.68
N LYS A 127 -9.45 29.94 1.60
CA LYS A 127 -8.35 30.00 2.58
C LYS A 127 -7.12 30.75 2.04
N GLY A 128 -7.17 31.29 0.82
CA GLY A 128 -6.01 31.93 0.23
C GLY A 128 -4.78 31.02 0.12
N ALA A 129 -5.02 29.70 -0.01
CA ALA A 129 -3.95 28.69 -0.06
C ALA A 129 -3.24 28.64 -1.44
N ILE A 130 -3.65 29.47 -2.39
CA ILE A 130 -3.09 29.47 -3.74
C ILE A 130 -2.32 30.78 -3.98
N SER A 131 -1.09 30.63 -4.46
CA SER A 131 -0.22 31.76 -4.84
C SER A 131 0.34 31.53 -6.24
N MET A 132 0.90 32.61 -6.82
CA MET A 132 1.59 32.53 -8.11
C MET A 132 3.10 32.46 -7.86
N VAL A 133 3.72 31.40 -8.35
CA VAL A 133 5.17 31.19 -8.25
C VAL A 133 5.71 30.89 -9.65
N ASN A 134 6.67 31.65 -10.11
CA ASN A 134 7.28 31.50 -11.46
C ASN A 134 6.26 31.39 -12.60
N GLY A 135 5.21 32.22 -12.55
CA GLY A 135 4.17 32.26 -13.59
C GLY A 135 3.19 31.06 -13.56
N LYS A 136 3.22 30.22 -12.54
CA LYS A 136 2.29 29.10 -12.33
C LYS A 136 1.64 29.19 -10.96
N SER A 137 0.43 28.66 -10.86
CA SER A 137 -0.24 28.54 -9.56
C SER A 137 0.49 27.52 -8.69
N PHE A 138 0.60 27.82 -7.42
CA PHE A 138 1.13 26.93 -6.37
C PHE A 138 0.09 26.79 -5.26
N ILE A 139 -0.12 25.58 -4.75
CA ILE A 139 -1.05 25.29 -3.65
C ILE A 139 -0.26 24.99 -2.39
N ASP A 140 -0.39 25.85 -1.39
CA ASP A 140 0.13 25.64 -0.06
C ASP A 140 -0.71 24.54 0.65
N GLN A 141 -0.11 23.39 0.89
CA GLN A 141 -0.82 22.24 1.44
C GLN A 141 -1.19 22.43 2.92
N ASP A 142 -0.45 23.24 3.66
CA ASP A 142 -0.70 23.52 5.08
C ASP A 142 -1.95 24.39 5.27
N LYS A 143 -2.23 25.26 4.29
CA LYS A 143 -3.43 26.11 4.27
C LYS A 143 -4.61 25.48 3.54
N CYS A 144 -4.36 24.46 2.73
CA CYS A 144 -5.36 23.85 1.87
C CYS A 144 -6.32 22.98 2.66
N ILE A 145 -7.62 23.27 2.60
CA ILE A 145 -8.69 22.48 3.22
C ILE A 145 -9.25 21.40 2.27
N HIS A 146 -8.61 21.14 1.18
CA HIS A 146 -8.96 20.10 0.20
C HIS A 146 -10.41 20.16 -0.35
N CYS A 147 -11.00 21.35 -0.45
CA CYS A 147 -12.39 21.54 -0.89
C CYS A 147 -12.64 21.35 -2.40
N GLY A 148 -11.60 21.26 -3.23
CA GLY A 148 -11.69 21.00 -4.66
C GLY A 148 -12.17 22.17 -5.55
N ARG A 149 -12.54 23.32 -5.00
CA ARG A 149 -13.08 24.46 -5.77
C ARG A 149 -12.12 24.94 -6.85
N CYS A 150 -10.83 24.99 -6.56
CA CYS A 150 -9.80 25.41 -7.50
C CYS A 150 -9.72 24.50 -8.74
N LYS A 151 -9.91 23.18 -8.55
CA LYS A 151 -9.98 22.22 -9.65
C LYS A 151 -11.21 22.48 -10.53
N ALA A 152 -12.36 22.70 -9.92
CA ALA A 152 -13.62 22.90 -10.64
C ALA A 152 -13.62 24.14 -11.55
N VAL A 153 -12.89 25.20 -11.18
CA VAL A 153 -12.85 26.46 -11.95
C VAL A 153 -11.67 26.56 -12.90
N CYS A 154 -10.76 25.58 -12.92
CA CYS A 154 -9.58 25.62 -13.78
C CYS A 154 -9.95 25.31 -15.24
N PRO A 155 -9.83 26.29 -16.18
CA PRO A 155 -10.23 26.07 -17.57
C PRO A 155 -9.29 25.10 -18.33
N TYR A 156 -8.11 24.82 -17.76
CA TYR A 156 -7.10 23.95 -18.36
C TYR A 156 -7.03 22.58 -17.67
N ASP A 157 -7.91 22.29 -16.72
CA ASP A 157 -7.86 21.09 -15.87
C ASP A 157 -6.45 20.80 -15.32
N ALA A 158 -5.72 21.88 -15.01
CA ALA A 158 -4.33 21.81 -14.58
C ALA A 158 -4.15 21.43 -13.11
N ILE A 159 -5.25 21.32 -12.34
CA ILE A 159 -5.21 20.95 -10.92
C ILE A 159 -5.67 19.51 -10.76
N ALA A 160 -4.72 18.66 -10.41
CA ALA A 160 -4.98 17.25 -10.18
C ALA A 160 -5.35 16.99 -8.70
N HIS A 161 -6.36 16.17 -8.48
CA HIS A 161 -6.65 15.61 -7.17
C HIS A 161 -5.95 14.26 -7.03
N LYS A 162 -5.03 14.15 -6.12
CA LYS A 162 -4.32 12.90 -5.80
C LYS A 162 -5.08 12.16 -4.70
N GLU A 163 -5.60 11.01 -5.05
CA GLU A 163 -6.25 10.07 -4.13
C GLU A 163 -5.50 8.75 -4.15
N ARG A 164 -5.53 8.04 -3.05
CA ARG A 164 -5.05 6.65 -3.02
C ARG A 164 -6.01 5.76 -3.80
N PRO A 165 -5.56 5.08 -4.85
CA PRO A 165 -6.44 4.20 -5.62
C PRO A 165 -7.07 3.09 -4.78
N CYS A 166 -6.33 2.57 -3.80
CA CYS A 166 -6.82 1.54 -2.88
C CYS A 166 -7.93 2.07 -1.96
N GLU A 167 -7.81 3.30 -1.45
CA GLU A 167 -8.80 3.95 -0.60
C GLU A 167 -10.10 4.21 -1.38
N ARG A 168 -9.98 4.73 -2.60
CA ARG A 168 -11.12 4.96 -3.48
C ARG A 168 -11.86 3.69 -3.87
N ALA A 169 -11.12 2.59 -4.09
CA ALA A 169 -11.69 1.30 -4.49
C ALA A 169 -12.20 0.46 -3.31
N CYS A 170 -11.89 0.84 -2.08
CA CYS A 170 -12.23 0.05 -0.90
C CYS A 170 -13.64 0.38 -0.40
N GLY A 171 -14.60 -0.52 -0.63
CA GLY A 171 -15.98 -0.35 -0.19
C GLY A 171 -16.16 -0.30 1.34
N VAL A 172 -15.22 -0.85 2.10
CA VAL A 172 -15.24 -0.91 3.58
C VAL A 172 -14.29 0.09 4.23
N LYS A 173 -13.64 0.95 3.44
CA LYS A 173 -12.70 1.98 3.90
C LYS A 173 -11.56 1.46 4.79
N ALA A 174 -11.17 0.20 4.65
CA ALA A 174 -10.12 -0.44 5.45
C ALA A 174 -8.69 0.01 5.09
N CYS A 175 -8.51 0.79 4.03
CA CYS A 175 -7.19 1.25 3.57
C CYS A 175 -6.67 2.51 4.28
N LEU A 176 -7.36 2.99 5.30
CA LEU A 176 -7.00 4.20 6.06
C LEU A 176 -5.84 4.00 7.04
N LEU A 177 -5.38 2.75 7.24
CA LEU A 177 -4.63 2.37 8.45
C LEU A 177 -3.12 2.59 8.42
N TYR A 178 -2.50 2.98 7.30
CA TYR A 178 -1.03 2.89 7.23
C TYR A 178 -0.27 4.20 7.07
N THR A 179 -0.88 5.34 7.25
CA THR A 179 -0.18 6.61 6.99
C THR A 179 -0.51 7.76 7.91
N SER A 180 -1.13 7.52 9.03
CA SER A 180 -1.23 8.55 10.06
C SER A 180 -0.69 7.99 11.37
N ASP A 181 0.35 8.63 11.89
CA ASP A 181 0.76 8.52 13.29
C ASP A 181 -0.43 8.79 14.25
N ALA A 182 -1.49 9.40 13.73
CA ALA A 182 -2.78 9.57 14.40
C ALA A 182 -3.53 8.27 14.73
N ALA A 183 -3.16 7.13 14.13
CA ALA A 183 -3.74 5.84 14.51
C ALA A 183 -3.16 5.29 15.82
N ASP A 184 -1.97 5.72 16.21
CA ASP A 184 -1.34 5.35 17.48
C ASP A 184 -1.85 6.24 18.64
N GLU A 185 -2.18 7.50 18.38
CA GLU A 185 -2.79 8.40 19.40
C GLU A 185 -4.21 7.99 19.80
N ALA A 186 -4.94 7.31 18.93
CA ALA A 186 -6.30 6.82 19.23
C ALA A 186 -6.31 5.52 20.06
N ARG A 187 -5.16 4.97 20.39
CA ARG A 187 -5.00 3.74 21.20
C ARG A 187 -4.38 3.97 22.58
N SER A 188 -4.04 5.21 22.94
CA SER A 188 -3.53 5.58 24.26
C SER A 188 -4.64 6.07 25.21
#